data_92d0f7ac16da68a108c66eeb36f9c6bf
#
_entry.id   92d0f7ac16da68a108c66eeb36f9c6bf
#
_cell.length_a   1.000
_cell.length_b   1.000
_cell.length_c   1.000
_cell.angle_alpha   90.00
_cell.angle_beta   90.00
_cell.angle_gamma   90.00
#
_symmetry.space_group_name_H-M   'P 1'
#
loop_
_entity.id
_entity.type
_entity.pdbx_description
1 polymer ?
#
loop_
_entity_poly.entity_id
_entity_poly.type
_entity_poly.pdbx_seq_one_letter_code
_entity_poly.pdbx_strand_id
1 'polypeptide(L)'
;MATPEDVRRIALGLPETTEGPDFGFVVDGKAFVWLWRERIEPKSARVPNPDVLAVRIAHESEKETLIEMDPAVFFTEPHYDGYPAILVRLAAIDPALLGKVLTDAWRLRAPRRLNAAFSPDEA
;
A
#
# COMPACT_ATOMS: atom_id res chain seq x y z
N MET A 1 -11.19 9.80 -4.76
CA MET A 1 -11.50 9.32 -3.41
C MET A 1 -11.67 7.80 -3.42
N ALA A 2 -10.99 7.13 -2.53
CA ALA A 2 -11.06 5.68 -2.41
C ALA A 2 -11.49 5.28 -0.99
N THR A 3 -11.96 4.04 -0.84
CA THR A 3 -12.45 3.50 0.42
C THR A 3 -11.70 2.21 0.77
N PRO A 4 -11.77 1.74 2.02
CA PRO A 4 -11.22 0.42 2.36
C PRO A 4 -11.78 -0.71 1.49
N GLU A 5 -13.05 -0.60 1.07
CA GLU A 5 -13.64 -1.59 0.16
C GLU A 5 -12.94 -1.62 -1.19
N ASP A 6 -12.56 -0.45 -1.71
CA ASP A 6 -11.79 -0.36 -2.95
C ASP A 6 -10.44 -1.07 -2.80
N VAL A 7 -9.77 -0.88 -1.67
CA VAL A 7 -8.48 -1.54 -1.38
C VAL A 7 -8.65 -3.05 -1.40
N ARG A 8 -9.66 -3.55 -0.70
CA ARG A 8 -9.91 -5.00 -0.61
C ARG A 8 -10.22 -5.57 -1.99
N ARG A 9 -11.08 -4.92 -2.75
CA ARG A 9 -11.46 -5.35 -4.10
C ARG A 9 -10.23 -5.42 -5.02
N ILE A 10 -9.43 -4.39 -5.03
CA ILE A 10 -8.25 -4.32 -5.89
C ILE A 10 -7.20 -5.34 -5.45
N ALA A 11 -6.87 -5.37 -4.17
CA ALA A 11 -5.83 -6.25 -3.67
C ALA A 11 -6.18 -7.73 -3.86
N LEU A 12 -7.41 -8.12 -3.52
CA LEU A 12 -7.84 -9.51 -3.67
C LEU A 12 -8.03 -9.91 -5.13
N GLY A 13 -8.13 -8.93 -6.03
CA GLY A 13 -8.13 -9.19 -7.47
C GLY A 13 -6.75 -9.51 -8.03
N LEU A 14 -5.69 -9.26 -7.29
CA LEU A 14 -4.32 -9.61 -7.71
C LEU A 14 -4.04 -11.07 -7.42
N PRO A 15 -3.29 -11.77 -8.30
CA PRO A 15 -3.09 -13.23 -8.18
C PRO A 15 -2.49 -13.64 -6.84
N GLU A 16 -3.03 -14.75 -6.29
CA GLU A 16 -2.55 -15.38 -5.06
C GLU A 16 -2.42 -14.45 -3.86
N THR A 17 -3.25 -13.43 -3.82
CA THR A 17 -3.29 -12.48 -2.71
C THR A 17 -4.32 -12.93 -1.68
N THR A 18 -3.95 -12.85 -0.41
CA THR A 18 -4.85 -13.15 0.71
C THR A 18 -4.86 -11.99 1.68
N GLU A 19 -5.95 -11.86 2.42
CA GLU A 19 -6.06 -10.86 3.47
C GLU A 19 -5.57 -11.45 4.79
N GLY A 20 -4.60 -10.78 5.43
CA GLY A 20 -4.11 -11.16 6.74
C GLY A 20 -4.75 -10.29 7.83
N PRO A 21 -4.24 -10.36 9.06
CA PRO A 21 -4.75 -9.55 10.16
C PRO A 21 -4.52 -8.05 9.91
N ASP A 22 -5.34 -7.22 10.55
CA ASP A 22 -5.22 -5.76 10.47
C ASP A 22 -5.26 -5.21 9.05
N PHE A 23 -6.08 -5.82 8.18
CA PHE A 23 -6.25 -5.35 6.82
C PHE A 23 -4.95 -5.35 6.01
N GLY A 24 -4.04 -6.26 6.32
CA GLY A 24 -2.81 -6.44 5.54
C GLY A 24 -3.05 -7.45 4.41
N PHE A 25 -2.56 -7.13 3.21
CA PHE A 25 -2.70 -8.03 2.07
C PHE A 25 -1.34 -8.62 1.71
N VAL A 26 -1.33 -9.91 1.46
CA VAL A 26 -0.12 -10.73 1.41
C VAL A 26 -0.07 -11.54 0.13
N VAL A 27 1.10 -11.61 -0.50
CA VAL A 27 1.40 -12.52 -1.60
C VAL A 27 2.72 -13.21 -1.29
N ASP A 28 2.78 -14.53 -1.48
CA ASP A 28 3.97 -15.32 -1.20
C ASP A 28 4.50 -15.10 0.23
N GLY A 29 3.58 -15.00 1.20
CA GLY A 29 3.93 -14.79 2.59
C GLY A 29 4.45 -13.39 2.94
N LYS A 30 4.39 -12.44 2.01
CA LYS A 30 4.95 -11.10 2.20
C LYS A 30 3.89 -10.04 2.02
N ALA A 31 3.72 -9.18 3.02
CA ALA A 31 2.75 -8.09 2.96
C ALA A 31 3.23 -7.01 1.98
N PHE A 32 2.30 -6.49 1.17
CA PHE A 32 2.61 -5.39 0.25
C PHE A 32 1.78 -4.14 0.52
N VAL A 33 0.73 -4.24 1.31
CA VAL A 33 -0.08 -3.11 1.78
C VAL A 33 -0.69 -3.47 3.12
N TRP A 34 -0.81 -2.48 4.00
CA TRP A 34 -1.43 -2.64 5.32
C TRP A 34 -1.94 -1.28 5.80
N LEU A 35 -2.71 -1.25 6.90
CA LEU A 35 -3.13 0.02 7.48
C LEU A 35 -1.97 0.61 8.26
N TRP A 36 -1.79 1.94 8.15
CA TRP A 36 -0.80 2.65 8.94
C TRP A 36 -1.13 2.50 10.41
N ARG A 37 -0.15 2.08 11.19
CA ARG A 37 -0.33 1.95 12.63
C ARG A 37 0.10 3.25 13.28
N GLU A 38 -0.89 4.04 13.66
CA GLU A 38 -0.70 5.38 14.19
C GLU A 38 -0.60 5.36 15.71
N ARG A 39 0.28 6.20 16.25
CA ARG A 39 0.35 6.45 17.68
C ARG A 39 -0.37 7.75 17.97
N ILE A 40 -1.57 7.66 18.55
CA ILE A 40 -2.39 8.84 18.83
C ILE A 40 -1.86 9.60 20.03
N GLU A 41 -1.41 8.88 21.07
CA GLU A 41 -0.83 9.47 22.26
C GLU A 41 0.58 8.93 22.48
N PRO A 42 1.52 9.74 23.01
CA PRO A 42 2.93 9.34 23.10
C PRO A 42 3.21 8.02 23.82
N LYS A 43 2.40 7.67 24.80
CA LYS A 43 2.62 6.45 25.61
C LYS A 43 1.68 5.32 25.28
N SER A 44 0.76 5.50 24.32
CA SER A 44 -0.18 4.46 23.95
C SER A 44 0.40 3.55 22.88
N ALA A 45 -0.18 2.36 22.73
CA ALA A 45 0.18 1.46 21.64
C ALA A 45 -0.27 2.05 20.30
N ARG A 46 0.43 1.70 19.23
CA ARG A 46 0.00 2.08 17.89
C ARG A 46 -1.25 1.32 17.51
N VAL A 47 -2.17 2.00 16.81
CA VAL A 47 -3.43 1.42 16.36
C VAL A 47 -3.59 1.60 14.86
N PRO A 48 -4.22 0.65 14.15
CA PRO A 48 -4.46 0.80 12.71
C PRO A 48 -5.35 2.00 12.41
N ASN A 49 -4.96 2.80 11.42
CA ASN A 49 -5.76 3.92 10.93
C ASN A 49 -6.50 3.49 9.67
N PRO A 50 -7.85 3.40 9.69
CA PRO A 50 -8.59 2.89 8.53
C PRO A 50 -8.61 3.82 7.32
N ASP A 51 -8.13 5.06 7.47
CA ASP A 51 -8.14 6.04 6.40
C ASP A 51 -6.79 6.18 5.71
N VAL A 52 -5.76 5.53 6.22
CA VAL A 52 -4.40 5.65 5.69
C VAL A 52 -3.76 4.29 5.49
N LEU A 53 -3.29 4.05 4.28
CA LEU A 53 -2.56 2.83 3.94
C LEU A 53 -1.06 3.05 4.06
N ALA A 54 -0.33 2.00 4.42
CA ALA A 54 1.10 1.90 4.19
C ALA A 54 1.29 0.96 3.00
N VAL A 55 2.00 1.41 1.98
CA VAL A 55 2.17 0.65 0.74
C VAL A 55 3.66 0.47 0.46
N ARG A 56 4.05 -0.76 0.16
CA ARG A 56 5.45 -1.09 -0.15
C ARG A 56 5.88 -0.40 -1.45
N ILE A 57 7.09 0.18 -1.43
CA ILE A 57 7.72 0.75 -2.63
C ILE A 57 9.12 0.14 -2.80
N ALA A 58 9.72 0.31 -3.98
CA ALA A 58 10.99 -0.35 -4.29
C ALA A 58 12.15 0.24 -3.47
N HIS A 59 12.21 1.56 -3.35
CA HIS A 59 13.27 2.25 -2.64
C HIS A 59 12.73 3.44 -1.86
N GLU A 60 13.35 3.71 -0.73
CA GLU A 60 12.99 4.87 0.08
C GLU A 60 13.10 6.19 -0.70
N SER A 61 14.03 6.28 -1.62
CA SER A 61 14.20 7.49 -2.44
C SER A 61 12.97 7.83 -3.30
N GLU A 62 12.08 6.88 -3.53
CA GLU A 62 10.86 7.14 -4.29
C GLU A 62 9.83 7.96 -3.50
N LYS A 63 10.00 8.07 -2.17
CA LYS A 63 9.05 8.83 -1.34
C LYS A 63 8.96 10.28 -1.76
N GLU A 64 10.09 10.93 -1.99
CA GLU A 64 10.10 12.33 -2.40
C GLU A 64 9.37 12.54 -3.72
N THR A 65 9.62 11.65 -4.67
CA THR A 65 8.97 11.71 -5.99
C THR A 65 7.45 11.59 -5.87
N LEU A 66 6.99 10.63 -5.07
CA LEU A 66 5.55 10.43 -4.87
C LEU A 66 4.90 11.62 -4.16
N ILE A 67 5.55 12.13 -3.13
CA ILE A 67 5.03 13.27 -2.36
C ILE A 67 4.97 14.51 -3.25
N GLU A 68 6.00 14.76 -4.07
CA GLU A 68 5.99 15.88 -5.01
C GLU A 68 4.91 15.73 -6.07
N MET A 69 4.67 14.49 -6.52
CA MET A 69 3.65 14.21 -7.53
C MET A 69 2.25 14.55 -7.02
N ASP A 70 1.94 14.18 -5.78
CA ASP A 70 0.64 14.46 -5.18
C ASP A 70 0.71 14.50 -3.66
N PRO A 71 1.03 15.67 -3.08
CA PRO A 71 1.17 15.79 -1.62
C PRO A 71 -0.15 15.66 -0.85
N ALA A 72 -1.29 15.75 -1.54
CA ALA A 72 -2.57 15.50 -0.90
C ALA A 72 -2.79 14.00 -0.65
N VAL A 73 -2.17 13.15 -1.45
CA VAL A 73 -2.32 11.68 -1.39
C VAL A 73 -1.20 11.04 -0.61
N PHE A 74 0.07 11.36 -0.94
CA PHE A 74 1.24 10.68 -0.41
C PHE A 74 1.93 11.48 0.67
N PHE A 75 2.34 10.79 1.74
CA PHE A 75 3.11 11.41 2.81
C PHE A 75 3.95 10.36 3.52
N THR A 76 4.78 10.80 4.45
CA THR A 76 5.57 9.92 5.28
C THR A 76 5.63 10.47 6.70
N GLU A 77 6.14 9.68 7.63
CA GLU A 77 6.32 10.12 9.00
C GLU A 77 7.60 9.50 9.56
N PRO A 78 8.16 10.03 10.67
CA PRO A 78 9.47 9.59 11.15
C PRO A 78 9.65 8.10 11.40
N HIS A 79 8.59 7.40 11.81
CA HIS A 79 8.64 5.95 12.04
C HIS A 79 9.01 5.18 10.76
N TYR A 80 8.70 5.75 9.59
CA TYR A 80 8.99 5.12 8.30
C TYR A 80 10.26 5.63 7.65
N ASP A 81 11.03 6.49 8.32
CA ASP A 81 12.32 6.94 7.78
C ASP A 81 13.24 5.75 7.55
N GLY A 82 13.79 5.65 6.35
CA GLY A 82 14.66 4.54 5.96
C GLY A 82 13.92 3.27 5.55
N TYR A 83 12.61 3.21 5.74
CA TYR A 83 11.81 2.04 5.41
C TYR A 83 11.10 2.25 4.06
N PRO A 84 11.17 1.28 3.13
CA PRO A 84 10.61 1.45 1.78
C PRO A 84 9.09 1.22 1.74
N ALA A 85 8.35 2.12 2.35
CA ALA A 85 6.90 2.17 2.28
C ALA A 85 6.46 3.63 2.29
N ILE A 86 5.35 3.91 1.62
CA ILE A 86 4.76 5.25 1.54
C ILE A 86 3.38 5.23 2.19
N LEU A 87 3.00 6.32 2.82
CA LEU A 87 1.66 6.47 3.41
C LEU A 87 0.73 7.12 2.39
N VAL A 88 -0.49 6.60 2.30
CA VAL A 88 -1.48 6.98 1.29
C VAL A 88 -2.79 7.35 1.97
N ARG A 89 -3.27 8.58 1.73
CA ARG A 89 -4.59 9.02 2.23
C ARG A 89 -5.67 8.52 1.29
N LEU A 90 -6.50 7.61 1.79
CA LEU A 90 -7.59 7.02 0.97
C LEU A 90 -8.60 8.08 0.52
N ALA A 91 -8.89 9.05 1.36
CA ALA A 91 -9.86 10.09 1.01
C ALA A 91 -9.43 10.97 -0.16
N ALA A 92 -8.14 10.99 -0.48
CA ALA A 92 -7.59 11.85 -1.54
C ALA A 92 -7.18 11.10 -2.79
N ILE A 93 -6.96 9.77 -2.71
CA ILE A 93 -6.49 9.02 -3.87
C ILE A 93 -7.65 8.58 -4.76
N ASP A 94 -7.46 8.69 -6.06
CA ASP A 94 -8.41 8.21 -7.04
C ASP A 94 -8.25 6.69 -7.21
N PRO A 95 -9.35 5.93 -7.41
CA PRO A 95 -9.27 4.47 -7.54
C PRO A 95 -8.35 3.95 -8.63
N ALA A 96 -8.20 4.68 -9.75
CA ALA A 96 -7.29 4.27 -10.81
C ALA A 96 -5.83 4.34 -10.35
N LEU A 97 -5.46 5.42 -9.67
CA LEU A 97 -4.11 5.56 -9.10
C LEU A 97 -3.88 4.54 -7.99
N LEU A 98 -4.89 4.29 -7.16
CA LEU A 98 -4.80 3.28 -6.12
C LEU A 98 -4.51 1.91 -6.74
N GLY A 99 -5.19 1.56 -7.83
CA GLY A 99 -4.96 0.31 -8.54
C GLY A 99 -3.52 0.17 -9.00
N LYS A 100 -2.95 1.24 -9.56
CA LYS A 100 -1.56 1.23 -9.99
C LYS A 100 -0.60 1.09 -8.82
N VAL A 101 -0.82 1.82 -7.75
CA VAL A 101 0.03 1.79 -6.56
C VAL A 101 0.03 0.40 -5.92
N LEU A 102 -1.13 -0.21 -5.78
CA LEU A 102 -1.25 -1.55 -5.19
C LEU A 102 -0.64 -2.63 -6.10
N THR A 103 -0.84 -2.52 -7.42
CA THR A 103 -0.25 -3.45 -8.37
C THR A 103 1.27 -3.39 -8.34
N ASP A 104 1.83 -2.18 -8.32
CA ASP A 104 3.29 -2.01 -8.24
C ASP A 104 3.85 -2.62 -6.95
N ALA A 105 3.16 -2.43 -5.82
CA ALA A 105 3.56 -3.02 -4.54
C ALA A 105 3.51 -4.55 -4.58
N TRP A 106 2.44 -5.09 -5.17
CA TRP A 106 2.28 -6.54 -5.34
C TRP A 106 3.44 -7.12 -6.16
N ARG A 107 3.83 -6.44 -7.24
CA ARG A 107 4.94 -6.90 -8.10
C ARG A 107 6.27 -7.00 -7.34
N LEU A 108 6.47 -6.16 -6.34
CA LEU A 108 7.68 -6.20 -5.53
C LEU A 108 7.75 -7.44 -4.63
N ARG A 109 6.59 -8.01 -4.29
CA ARG A 109 6.49 -9.13 -3.35
C ARG A 109 6.15 -10.45 -4.02
N ALA A 110 5.51 -10.39 -5.18
CA ALA A 110 5.11 -11.59 -5.90
C ALA A 110 6.34 -12.34 -6.44
N PRO A 111 6.30 -13.68 -6.46
CA PRO A 111 7.39 -14.46 -7.03
C PRO A 111 7.47 -14.26 -8.54
N ARG A 112 8.63 -14.60 -9.11
CA ARG A 112 8.89 -14.39 -10.53
C ARG A 112 7.83 -14.99 -11.44
N ARG A 113 7.36 -16.20 -11.13
CA ARG A 113 6.37 -16.89 -11.96
C ARG A 113 5.05 -16.10 -12.07
N LEU A 114 4.63 -15.47 -10.97
CA LEU A 114 3.41 -14.67 -10.98
C LEU A 114 3.61 -13.36 -11.73
N ASN A 115 4.76 -12.71 -11.54
CA ASN A 115 5.07 -11.49 -12.27
C ASN A 115 5.12 -11.72 -13.78
N ALA A 116 5.71 -12.84 -14.20
CA ALA A 116 5.83 -13.18 -15.63
C ALA A 116 4.46 -13.46 -16.26
N ALA A 117 3.53 -14.04 -15.50
CA ALA A 117 2.21 -14.41 -16.00
C ALA A 117 1.19 -13.26 -15.93
N PHE A 118 1.43 -12.27 -15.09
CA PHE A 118 0.46 -11.20 -14.84
C PHE A 118 0.57 -10.07 -15.85
N SER A 119 -0.57 -9.70 -16.47
CA SER A 119 -0.67 -8.55 -17.35
C SER A 119 -1.86 -7.68 -16.91
N PRO A 120 -1.61 -6.47 -16.39
CA PRO A 120 -2.69 -5.57 -15.98
C PRO A 120 -3.62 -5.17 -17.14
N ASP A 121 -3.07 -5.16 -18.36
CA ASP A 121 -3.82 -4.76 -19.54
C ASP A 121 -4.86 -5.80 -19.97
N GLU A 122 -4.75 -7.01 -19.45
CA GLU A 122 -5.67 -8.10 -19.73
C GLU A 122 -6.75 -8.26 -18.66
N ALA A 123 -6.65 -7.51 -17.58
CA ALA A 123 -7.55 -7.61 -16.44
C ALA A 123 -8.88 -6.91 -16.69
#